data_6ee77df6836c9272f6ca64e7e206ffdc
#
_entry.id   6ee77df6836c9272f6ca64e7e206ffdc
#
_cell.length_a   1.000
_cell.length_b   1.000
_cell.length_c   1.000
_cell.angle_alpha   90.00
_cell.angle_beta   90.00
_cell.angle_gamma   90.00
#
_symmetry.space_group_name_H-M   'P 1'
#
loop_
_entity.id
_entity.type
_entity.pdbx_description
1 polymer ?
#
loop_
_entity_poly.entity_id
_entity_poly.type
_entity_poly.pdbx_seq_one_letter_code
_entity_poly.pdbx_strand_id
1 'polypeptide(L)'
;MSSVIGRKKDKGGHKGRGLKVFAALVLLLTLFWAFENFTFHINEATVKSDKVTENIKIALLSDLHGAVYGKDNSILYKAVEKKSPDLIFVTGDMYSSTSPGTSVRVEEFIASLTDIAPVYFVPGEHDNNDDFMRSLAEDGVNVMAYKTENITVNGNDVSIYGIDNVYFGPNFDLKREFTLDKNRLNLLLAHIPNKKAYKKFGVDMAFCGDTHGGMIQLPIIGPVVFDGELFPELRGNSEEITDKGLFDYGDFKMYVSAGLGNFPVALRFFNRPELDIITIEP
;
A
#
# COMPACT_ATOMS: atom_id res chain seq x y z
N MET A 1 -68.41 44.99 -20.38
CA MET A 1 -68.04 43.70 -19.76
C MET A 1 -66.69 43.25 -20.33
N SER A 2 -65.63 43.48 -19.57
CA SER A 2 -64.29 43.10 -19.97
C SER A 2 -63.82 41.96 -19.10
N SER A 3 -63.59 40.76 -19.65
CA SER A 3 -63.10 39.58 -18.97
C SER A 3 -61.56 39.60 -18.87
N VAL A 4 -61.06 39.77 -17.65
CA VAL A 4 -59.67 39.66 -17.34
C VAL A 4 -59.34 38.18 -17.20
N ILE A 5 -58.60 37.62 -18.19
CA ILE A 5 -58.06 36.27 -18.15
C ILE A 5 -56.74 36.30 -17.35
N GLY A 6 -56.80 35.85 -16.11
CA GLY A 6 -55.60 35.71 -15.27
C GLY A 6 -54.71 34.57 -15.75
N ARG A 7 -53.49 34.87 -16.22
CA ARG A 7 -52.43 33.89 -16.50
C ARG A 7 -51.99 33.26 -15.18
N LYS A 8 -52.30 31.98 -14.94
CA LYS A 8 -51.67 31.16 -13.91
C LYS A 8 -50.16 31.01 -14.28
N LYS A 9 -49.30 31.62 -13.48
CA LYS A 9 -47.85 31.34 -13.56
C LYS A 9 -47.59 29.89 -13.16
N ASP A 10 -47.09 29.13 -14.11
CA ASP A 10 -46.66 27.74 -13.90
C ASP A 10 -45.44 27.71 -13.00
N LYS A 11 -45.61 27.41 -11.70
CA LYS A 11 -44.57 27.32 -10.68
C LYS A 11 -43.99 25.89 -10.60
N GLY A 12 -44.39 24.96 -11.46
CA GLY A 12 -43.98 23.54 -11.40
C GLY A 12 -42.60 23.24 -11.98
N GLY A 13 -42.11 24.03 -12.95
CA GLY A 13 -40.89 23.74 -13.70
C GLY A 13 -39.58 23.83 -12.88
N HIS A 14 -39.52 24.70 -11.88
CA HIS A 14 -38.29 24.93 -11.11
C HIS A 14 -38.01 23.84 -10.06
N LYS A 15 -39.06 23.27 -9.42
CA LYS A 15 -38.88 22.20 -8.41
C LYS A 15 -38.35 20.89 -9.04
N GLY A 16 -38.83 20.53 -10.21
CA GLY A 16 -38.35 19.31 -10.91
C GLY A 16 -36.93 19.43 -11.42
N ARG A 17 -36.47 20.63 -11.82
CA ARG A 17 -35.09 20.87 -12.26
C ARG A 17 -34.11 20.78 -11.08
N GLY A 18 -34.45 21.35 -9.93
CA GLY A 18 -33.61 21.27 -8.72
C GLY A 18 -33.40 19.81 -8.25
N LEU A 19 -34.47 19.00 -8.25
CA LEU A 19 -34.38 17.59 -7.89
C LEU A 19 -33.48 16.79 -8.86
N LYS A 20 -33.60 17.06 -10.16
CA LYS A 20 -32.72 16.40 -11.16
C LYS A 20 -31.24 16.76 -10.96
N VAL A 21 -30.96 18.04 -10.70
CA VAL A 21 -29.56 18.50 -10.42
C VAL A 21 -29.04 17.84 -9.14
N PHE A 22 -29.82 17.79 -8.08
CA PHE A 22 -29.47 17.13 -6.83
C PHE A 22 -29.18 15.64 -7.05
N ALA A 23 -30.07 14.91 -7.74
CA ALA A 23 -29.87 13.51 -8.06
C ALA A 23 -28.60 13.25 -8.91
N ALA A 24 -28.33 14.13 -9.87
CA ALA A 24 -27.11 14.06 -10.67
C ALA A 24 -25.85 14.27 -9.82
N LEU A 25 -25.86 15.22 -8.89
CA LEU A 25 -24.74 15.46 -7.98
C LEU A 25 -24.50 14.25 -7.05
N VAL A 26 -25.57 13.68 -6.48
CA VAL A 26 -25.46 12.47 -5.64
C VAL A 26 -24.87 11.31 -6.45
N LEU A 27 -25.35 11.10 -7.68
CA LEU A 27 -24.80 10.06 -8.56
C LEU A 27 -23.32 10.29 -8.84
N LEU A 28 -22.91 11.51 -9.18
CA LEU A 28 -21.50 11.85 -9.43
C LEU A 28 -20.62 11.62 -8.21
N LEU A 29 -21.08 12.01 -7.02
CA LEU A 29 -20.36 11.78 -5.77
C LEU A 29 -20.24 10.28 -5.45
N THR A 30 -21.30 9.51 -5.70
CA THR A 30 -21.26 8.04 -5.51
C THR A 30 -20.29 7.37 -6.49
N LEU A 31 -20.31 7.80 -7.77
CA LEU A 31 -19.35 7.28 -8.76
C LEU A 31 -17.91 7.66 -8.43
N PHE A 32 -17.68 8.88 -7.97
CA PHE A 32 -16.38 9.33 -7.51
C PHE A 32 -15.90 8.51 -6.30
N TRP A 33 -16.75 8.35 -5.28
CA TRP A 33 -16.45 7.51 -4.14
C TRP A 33 -16.15 6.06 -4.54
N ALA A 34 -16.94 5.48 -5.45
CA ALA A 34 -16.70 4.11 -5.93
C ALA A 34 -15.38 4.02 -6.69
N PHE A 35 -15.04 5.01 -7.50
CA PHE A 35 -13.77 5.08 -8.20
C PHE A 35 -12.58 5.17 -7.24
N GLU A 36 -12.65 6.03 -6.24
CA GLU A 36 -11.59 6.20 -5.23
C GLU A 36 -11.37 4.95 -4.37
N ASN A 37 -12.41 4.13 -4.14
CA ASN A 37 -12.34 3.02 -3.19
C ASN A 37 -12.22 1.64 -3.84
N PHE A 38 -12.70 1.43 -5.07
CA PHE A 38 -12.78 0.11 -5.70
C PHE A 38 -11.97 -0.01 -7.00
N THR A 39 -11.13 0.97 -7.28
CA THR A 39 -10.12 0.87 -8.34
C THR A 39 -8.75 1.18 -7.75
N PHE A 40 -7.70 0.61 -8.32
CA PHE A 40 -6.34 0.98 -7.95
C PHE A 40 -5.65 1.74 -9.09
N HIS A 41 -4.55 2.38 -8.78
CA HIS A 41 -3.61 2.92 -9.78
C HIS A 41 -2.24 2.30 -9.58
N ILE A 42 -1.38 2.48 -10.58
CA ILE A 42 0.02 2.06 -10.46
C ILE A 42 0.82 3.31 -10.13
N ASN A 43 1.53 3.25 -9.03
CA ASN A 43 2.46 4.29 -8.62
C ASN A 43 3.89 3.84 -8.93
N GLU A 44 4.71 4.71 -9.52
CA GLU A 44 6.08 4.40 -9.90
C GLU A 44 7.05 5.33 -9.19
N ALA A 45 8.08 4.76 -8.58
CA ALA A 45 9.13 5.50 -7.91
C ALA A 45 10.50 5.00 -8.37
N THR A 46 11.47 5.92 -8.41
CA THR A 46 12.85 5.60 -8.74
C THR A 46 13.76 6.03 -7.59
N VAL A 47 14.68 5.14 -7.23
CA VAL A 47 15.63 5.34 -6.14
C VAL A 47 17.03 5.08 -6.65
N LYS A 48 17.98 5.98 -6.38
CA LYS A 48 19.38 5.77 -6.72
C LYS A 48 20.15 5.10 -5.60
N SER A 49 21.04 4.17 -5.96
CA SER A 49 21.94 3.49 -5.03
C SER A 49 23.28 3.18 -5.72
N ASP A 50 24.37 3.56 -5.09
CA ASP A 50 25.74 3.24 -5.50
C ASP A 50 26.11 1.75 -5.33
N LYS A 51 25.22 0.96 -4.72
CA LYS A 51 25.38 -0.48 -4.51
C LYS A 51 24.82 -1.35 -5.63
N VAL A 52 24.21 -0.74 -6.64
CA VAL A 52 23.69 -1.45 -7.81
C VAL A 52 24.41 -1.02 -9.08
N THR A 53 24.59 -1.95 -10.00
CA THR A 53 25.20 -1.73 -11.33
C THR A 53 24.19 -1.84 -12.46
N GLU A 54 23.08 -2.53 -12.19
CA GLU A 54 21.94 -2.71 -13.10
C GLU A 54 20.65 -2.47 -12.33
N ASN A 55 19.63 -2.00 -13.01
CA ASN A 55 18.34 -1.70 -12.38
C ASN A 55 17.72 -2.93 -11.71
N ILE A 56 17.13 -2.73 -10.55
CA ILE A 56 16.28 -3.72 -9.87
C ILE A 56 14.88 -3.15 -9.77
N LYS A 57 13.91 -3.83 -10.37
CA LYS A 57 12.50 -3.44 -10.34
C LYS A 57 11.72 -4.28 -9.35
N ILE A 58 11.07 -3.64 -8.41
CA ILE A 58 10.32 -4.27 -7.32
C ILE A 58 8.84 -3.90 -7.46
N ALA A 59 7.95 -4.89 -7.44
CA ALA A 59 6.53 -4.65 -7.22
C ALA A 59 6.24 -4.81 -5.73
N LEU A 60 5.64 -3.80 -5.11
CA LEU A 60 5.24 -3.81 -3.71
C LEU A 60 3.72 -3.86 -3.61
N LEU A 61 3.23 -4.86 -2.89
CA LEU A 61 1.83 -5.06 -2.56
C LEU A 61 1.67 -5.03 -1.04
N SER A 62 0.68 -4.30 -0.54
CA SER A 62 0.39 -4.22 0.89
C SER A 62 -1.09 -4.00 1.14
N ASP A 63 -1.56 -4.33 2.34
CA ASP A 63 -2.85 -3.92 2.88
C ASP A 63 -4.02 -4.20 1.92
N LEU A 64 -4.08 -5.40 1.34
CA LEU A 64 -5.17 -5.80 0.44
C LEU A 64 -6.48 -6.00 1.19
N HIS A 65 -6.42 -6.47 2.47
CA HIS A 65 -7.58 -6.73 3.34
C HIS A 65 -8.70 -7.52 2.66
N GLY A 66 -8.32 -8.44 1.75
CA GLY A 66 -9.25 -9.26 0.99
C GLY A 66 -10.01 -8.52 -0.11
N ALA A 67 -9.59 -7.31 -0.49
CA ALA A 67 -10.13 -6.63 -1.66
C ALA A 67 -9.92 -7.48 -2.93
N VAL A 68 -10.82 -7.34 -3.89
CA VAL A 68 -10.83 -8.16 -5.10
C VAL A 68 -10.87 -7.27 -6.35
N TYR A 69 -9.85 -7.41 -7.19
CA TYR A 69 -9.72 -6.68 -8.44
C TYR A 69 -9.90 -7.62 -9.64
N GLY A 70 -11.12 -7.67 -10.14
CA GLY A 70 -11.56 -8.64 -11.14
C GLY A 70 -11.86 -10.01 -10.53
N LYS A 71 -11.99 -11.05 -11.37
CA LYS A 71 -12.18 -12.40 -10.86
C LYS A 71 -10.85 -12.90 -10.27
N ASP A 72 -10.86 -13.31 -8.99
CA ASP A 72 -9.70 -13.87 -8.29
C ASP A 72 -8.43 -13.01 -8.41
N ASN A 73 -8.59 -11.68 -8.30
CA ASN A 73 -7.54 -10.68 -8.45
C ASN A 73 -6.83 -10.66 -9.83
N SER A 74 -7.46 -11.20 -10.87
CA SER A 74 -6.85 -11.30 -12.22
C SER A 74 -6.45 -9.95 -12.82
N ILE A 75 -7.11 -8.85 -12.46
CA ILE A 75 -6.74 -7.50 -12.93
C ILE A 75 -5.44 -7.06 -12.24
N LEU A 76 -5.31 -7.30 -10.95
CA LEU A 76 -4.11 -6.97 -10.18
C LEU A 76 -2.92 -7.83 -10.63
N TYR A 77 -3.13 -9.15 -10.78
CA TYR A 77 -2.13 -10.08 -11.32
C TYR A 77 -1.55 -9.58 -12.66
N LYS A 78 -2.42 -9.28 -13.62
CA LYS A 78 -2.00 -8.77 -14.94
C LYS A 78 -1.29 -7.41 -14.87
N ALA A 79 -1.65 -6.59 -13.89
CA ALA A 79 -0.97 -5.31 -13.68
C ALA A 79 0.47 -5.53 -13.20
N VAL A 80 0.70 -6.46 -12.28
CA VAL A 80 2.03 -6.87 -11.82
C VAL A 80 2.82 -7.50 -12.97
N GLU A 81 2.26 -8.50 -13.66
CA GLU A 81 2.88 -9.20 -14.79
C GLU A 81 3.33 -8.22 -15.88
N LYS A 82 2.48 -7.26 -16.25
CA LYS A 82 2.79 -6.24 -17.27
C LYS A 82 4.00 -5.36 -16.88
N LYS A 83 4.26 -5.18 -15.61
CA LYS A 83 5.40 -4.39 -15.12
C LYS A 83 6.70 -5.17 -15.13
N SER A 84 6.63 -6.51 -15.24
CA SER A 84 7.79 -7.40 -15.28
C SER A 84 8.78 -7.06 -14.16
N PRO A 85 8.40 -7.17 -12.88
CA PRO A 85 9.30 -6.92 -11.78
C PRO A 85 10.36 -8.03 -11.68
N ASP A 86 11.51 -7.70 -11.13
CA ASP A 86 12.56 -8.68 -10.78
C ASP A 86 12.26 -9.36 -9.42
N LEU A 87 11.59 -8.64 -8.53
CA LEU A 87 11.17 -9.09 -7.21
C LEU A 87 9.75 -8.61 -6.91
N ILE A 88 9.02 -9.39 -6.12
CA ILE A 88 7.71 -9.00 -5.59
C ILE A 88 7.78 -9.01 -4.06
N PHE A 89 7.50 -7.86 -3.45
CA PHE A 89 7.43 -7.69 -2.01
C PHE A 89 5.98 -7.57 -1.57
N VAL A 90 5.61 -8.31 -0.54
CA VAL A 90 4.28 -8.32 0.06
C VAL A 90 4.44 -8.00 1.54
N THR A 91 4.01 -6.81 1.95
CA THR A 91 4.27 -6.28 3.30
C THR A 91 3.09 -6.37 4.24
N GLY A 92 2.30 -7.45 4.13
CA GLY A 92 1.30 -7.84 5.12
C GLY A 92 -0.08 -7.20 4.98
N ASP A 93 -0.95 -7.58 5.89
CA ASP A 93 -2.38 -7.21 5.94
C ASP A 93 -3.13 -7.53 4.64
N MET A 94 -2.79 -8.67 4.05
CA MET A 94 -3.37 -9.10 2.78
C MET A 94 -4.80 -9.59 2.93
N TYR A 95 -5.19 -10.13 4.10
CA TYR A 95 -6.58 -10.40 4.43
C TYR A 95 -6.94 -9.82 5.80
N SER A 96 -8.23 -9.66 6.07
CA SER A 96 -8.72 -9.24 7.38
C SER A 96 -9.19 -10.47 8.17
N SER A 97 -8.70 -10.64 9.39
CA SER A 97 -9.08 -11.72 10.30
C SER A 97 -10.60 -11.75 10.62
N THR A 98 -11.29 -10.64 10.40
CA THR A 98 -12.75 -10.52 10.60
C THR A 98 -13.59 -11.05 9.43
N SER A 99 -12.97 -11.45 8.33
CA SER A 99 -13.65 -11.91 7.10
C SER A 99 -13.27 -13.37 6.78
N PRO A 100 -13.90 -14.39 7.42
CA PRO A 100 -13.61 -15.79 7.16
C PRO A 100 -13.74 -16.15 5.68
N GLY A 101 -12.81 -16.95 5.16
CA GLY A 101 -12.78 -17.39 3.76
C GLY A 101 -12.15 -16.43 2.77
N THR A 102 -11.69 -15.24 3.22
CA THR A 102 -10.86 -14.38 2.37
C THR A 102 -9.40 -14.85 2.34
N SER A 103 -8.93 -15.49 3.41
CA SER A 103 -7.55 -15.99 3.51
C SER A 103 -7.16 -16.94 2.37
N VAL A 104 -8.02 -17.92 2.05
CA VAL A 104 -7.73 -18.89 0.98
C VAL A 104 -7.59 -18.21 -0.38
N ARG A 105 -8.48 -17.29 -0.74
CA ARG A 105 -8.39 -16.55 -2.02
C ARG A 105 -7.16 -15.63 -2.08
N VAL A 106 -6.78 -15.06 -0.95
CA VAL A 106 -5.58 -14.23 -0.84
C VAL A 106 -4.32 -15.08 -0.95
N GLU A 107 -4.31 -16.24 -0.31
CA GLU A 107 -3.24 -17.24 -0.42
C GLU A 107 -3.02 -17.67 -1.87
N GLU A 108 -4.08 -18.14 -2.56
CA GLU A 108 -4.04 -18.49 -3.97
C GLU A 108 -3.52 -17.33 -4.85
N PHE A 109 -3.93 -16.10 -4.55
CA PHE A 109 -3.46 -14.93 -5.28
C PHE A 109 -1.96 -14.68 -5.05
N ILE A 110 -1.49 -14.66 -3.78
CA ILE A 110 -0.07 -14.44 -3.48
C ILE A 110 0.79 -15.55 -4.08
N ALA A 111 0.35 -16.81 -3.97
CA ALA A 111 1.01 -17.97 -4.57
C ALA A 111 1.15 -17.80 -6.10
N SER A 112 0.09 -17.34 -6.77
CA SER A 112 0.13 -17.12 -8.22
C SER A 112 1.16 -16.09 -8.67
N LEU A 113 1.53 -15.14 -7.82
CA LEU A 113 2.57 -14.14 -8.13
C LEU A 113 3.96 -14.76 -8.29
N THR A 114 4.21 -15.96 -7.75
CA THR A 114 5.48 -16.69 -7.91
C THR A 114 5.74 -17.09 -9.37
N ASP A 115 4.69 -17.17 -10.20
CA ASP A 115 4.82 -17.39 -11.65
C ASP A 115 5.44 -16.18 -12.37
N ILE A 116 5.42 -15.00 -11.76
CA ILE A 116 5.94 -13.75 -12.35
C ILE A 116 7.39 -13.52 -11.92
N ALA A 117 7.65 -13.53 -10.61
CA ALA A 117 8.96 -13.26 -10.02
C ALA A 117 9.03 -13.85 -8.59
N PRO A 118 10.24 -13.97 -7.98
CA PRO A 118 10.36 -14.36 -6.58
C PRO A 118 9.55 -13.44 -5.66
N VAL A 119 8.70 -14.04 -4.82
CA VAL A 119 7.82 -13.35 -3.86
C VAL A 119 8.42 -13.44 -2.48
N TYR A 120 8.52 -12.30 -1.79
CA TYR A 120 8.96 -12.16 -0.40
C TYR A 120 7.82 -11.57 0.42
N PHE A 121 7.38 -12.29 1.45
CA PHE A 121 6.24 -11.93 2.29
C PHE A 121 6.65 -11.71 3.74
N VAL A 122 6.16 -10.62 4.34
CA VAL A 122 6.12 -10.44 5.79
C VAL A 122 4.67 -10.22 6.23
N PRO A 123 4.22 -10.78 7.36
CA PRO A 123 2.86 -10.59 7.83
C PRO A 123 2.64 -9.19 8.44
N GLY A 124 1.41 -8.72 8.38
CA GLY A 124 0.88 -7.64 9.19
C GLY A 124 0.12 -8.16 10.42
N GLU A 125 -0.61 -7.30 11.11
CA GLU A 125 -1.33 -7.70 12.33
C GLU A 125 -2.57 -8.56 12.04
N HIS A 126 -3.13 -8.46 10.84
CA HIS A 126 -4.34 -9.20 10.46
C HIS A 126 -4.06 -10.58 9.87
N ASP A 127 -2.89 -10.81 9.33
CA ASP A 127 -2.50 -12.06 8.66
C ASP A 127 -1.27 -12.74 9.27
N ASN A 128 -0.85 -12.32 10.48
CA ASN A 128 0.16 -13.01 11.27
C ASN A 128 -0.40 -14.32 11.85
N ASN A 129 -0.47 -15.34 11.00
CA ASN A 129 -1.03 -16.65 11.29
C ASN A 129 -0.11 -17.74 10.78
N ASP A 130 0.30 -18.66 11.67
CA ASP A 130 1.28 -19.72 11.36
C ASP A 130 0.82 -20.66 10.24
N ASP A 131 -0.48 -20.99 10.18
CA ASP A 131 -1.01 -21.89 9.14
C ASP A 131 -1.01 -21.20 7.78
N PHE A 132 -1.40 -19.94 7.71
CA PHE A 132 -1.35 -19.14 6.49
C PHE A 132 0.09 -18.95 5.98
N MET A 133 1.01 -18.59 6.87
CA MET A 133 2.42 -18.42 6.52
C MET A 133 3.07 -19.74 6.05
N ARG A 134 2.69 -20.87 6.67
CA ARG A 134 3.16 -22.20 6.26
C ARG A 134 2.66 -22.56 4.89
N SER A 135 1.38 -22.34 4.61
CA SER A 135 0.78 -22.62 3.32
C SER A 135 1.42 -21.79 2.20
N LEU A 136 1.63 -20.49 2.44
CA LEU A 136 2.37 -19.64 1.49
C LEU A 136 3.79 -20.18 1.21
N ALA A 137 4.49 -20.65 2.24
CA ALA A 137 5.83 -21.22 2.08
C ALA A 137 5.82 -22.54 1.28
N GLU A 138 4.80 -23.37 1.47
CA GLU A 138 4.58 -24.62 0.68
C GLU A 138 4.30 -24.30 -0.79
N ASP A 139 3.65 -23.17 -1.07
CA ASP A 139 3.36 -22.68 -2.43
C ASP A 139 4.54 -21.88 -3.06
N GLY A 140 5.71 -21.87 -2.42
CA GLY A 140 6.93 -21.28 -2.98
C GLY A 140 7.15 -19.79 -2.67
N VAL A 141 6.35 -19.20 -1.78
CA VAL A 141 6.57 -17.84 -1.30
C VAL A 141 7.67 -17.82 -0.23
N ASN A 142 8.60 -16.87 -0.33
CA ASN A 142 9.62 -16.67 0.69
C ASN A 142 9.02 -15.92 1.89
N VAL A 143 8.57 -16.66 2.90
CA VAL A 143 8.06 -16.07 4.15
C VAL A 143 9.23 -15.61 5.01
N MET A 144 9.30 -14.31 5.28
CA MET A 144 10.45 -13.60 5.84
C MET A 144 10.28 -13.21 7.31
N ALA A 145 9.50 -13.96 8.09
CA ALA A 145 9.34 -13.72 9.52
C ALA A 145 10.69 -13.94 10.27
N TYR A 146 11.34 -12.84 10.66
CA TYR A 146 12.69 -12.80 11.27
C TYR A 146 13.75 -13.60 10.49
N LYS A 147 13.78 -13.41 9.18
CA LYS A 147 14.73 -14.09 8.29
C LYS A 147 15.59 -13.11 7.50
N THR A 148 16.74 -13.59 7.07
CA THR A 148 17.60 -12.93 6.08
C THR A 148 17.78 -13.87 4.91
N GLU A 149 17.65 -13.33 3.70
CA GLU A 149 17.99 -14.04 2.48
C GLU A 149 18.98 -13.24 1.64
N ASN A 150 20.03 -13.91 1.17
CA ASN A 150 21.05 -13.34 0.31
C ASN A 150 20.87 -13.86 -1.10
N ILE A 151 20.63 -12.95 -2.03
CA ILE A 151 20.38 -13.27 -3.43
C ILE A 151 21.25 -12.44 -4.36
N THR A 152 21.26 -12.81 -5.63
CA THR A 152 21.84 -11.99 -6.71
C THR A 152 20.74 -11.69 -7.72
N VAL A 153 20.47 -10.40 -7.99
CA VAL A 153 19.45 -9.92 -8.91
C VAL A 153 20.10 -9.00 -9.94
N ASN A 154 19.99 -9.35 -11.23
CA ASN A 154 20.58 -8.59 -12.34
C ASN A 154 22.09 -8.30 -12.11
N GLY A 155 22.81 -9.27 -11.52
CA GLY A 155 24.24 -9.12 -11.19
C GLY A 155 24.53 -8.33 -9.92
N ASN A 156 23.52 -7.82 -9.22
CA ASN A 156 23.69 -7.10 -7.96
C ASN A 156 23.52 -8.03 -6.77
N ASP A 157 24.39 -7.92 -5.79
CA ASP A 157 24.28 -8.65 -4.52
C ASP A 157 23.31 -7.95 -3.56
N VAL A 158 22.22 -8.63 -3.20
CA VAL A 158 21.14 -8.10 -2.37
C VAL A 158 20.98 -8.96 -1.13
N SER A 159 20.81 -8.33 0.03
CA SER A 159 20.35 -8.97 1.27
C SER A 159 18.95 -8.47 1.60
N ILE A 160 18.00 -9.39 1.71
CA ILE A 160 16.61 -9.11 2.09
C ILE A 160 16.43 -9.55 3.53
N TYR A 161 16.03 -8.62 4.38
CA TYR A 161 15.67 -8.82 5.78
C TYR A 161 14.16 -8.71 5.92
N GLY A 162 13.53 -9.61 6.64
CA GLY A 162 12.10 -9.54 6.90
C GLY A 162 11.81 -9.65 8.39
N ILE A 163 10.86 -8.88 8.87
CA ILE A 163 10.38 -8.89 10.25
C ILE A 163 8.86 -8.97 10.29
N ASP A 164 8.34 -9.69 11.28
CA ASP A 164 6.90 -9.86 11.54
C ASP A 164 6.42 -9.02 12.74
N ASN A 165 7.14 -7.95 13.03
CA ASN A 165 6.83 -7.11 14.19
C ASN A 165 5.56 -6.30 13.95
N VAL A 166 4.55 -6.64 14.70
CA VAL A 166 3.30 -5.89 14.81
C VAL A 166 3.45 -4.74 15.83
N TYR A 167 4.31 -4.93 16.86
CA TYR A 167 4.53 -3.93 17.90
C TYR A 167 6.02 -3.75 18.22
N PHE A 168 6.46 -2.50 18.34
CA PHE A 168 7.82 -2.16 18.73
C PHE A 168 7.92 -1.92 20.23
N GLY A 169 8.48 -2.89 20.93
CA GLY A 169 8.81 -2.72 22.36
C GLY A 169 10.00 -1.76 22.56
N PRO A 170 10.16 -1.19 23.78
CA PRO A 170 11.25 -0.25 24.08
C PRO A 170 12.66 -0.84 23.90
N ASN A 171 12.78 -2.15 23.88
CA ASN A 171 14.04 -2.89 23.71
C ASN A 171 14.24 -3.42 22.27
N PHE A 172 13.37 -3.04 21.34
CA PHE A 172 13.48 -3.48 19.96
C PHE A 172 14.77 -2.96 19.31
N ASP A 173 15.61 -3.87 18.85
CA ASP A 173 16.86 -3.55 18.19
C ASP A 173 17.23 -4.63 17.17
N LEU A 174 17.06 -4.33 15.89
CA LEU A 174 17.34 -5.23 14.79
C LEU A 174 18.81 -5.72 14.73
N LYS A 175 19.74 -4.97 15.33
CA LYS A 175 21.14 -5.40 15.41
C LYS A 175 21.38 -6.61 16.29
N ARG A 176 20.40 -7.00 17.10
CA ARG A 176 20.46 -8.23 17.90
C ARG A 176 20.04 -9.46 17.09
N GLU A 177 19.20 -9.25 16.09
CA GLU A 177 18.62 -10.32 15.28
C GLU A 177 19.41 -10.52 13.97
N PHE A 178 19.93 -9.44 13.42
CA PHE A 178 20.55 -9.47 12.09
C PHE A 178 21.94 -8.82 12.06
N THR A 179 22.76 -9.33 11.15
CA THR A 179 24.04 -8.72 10.79
C THR A 179 23.98 -8.22 9.37
N LEU A 180 24.27 -6.92 9.16
CA LEU A 180 24.33 -6.32 7.83
C LEU A 180 25.65 -6.64 7.14
N ASP A 181 25.57 -7.01 5.86
CA ASP A 181 26.73 -6.98 4.95
C ASP A 181 26.75 -5.64 4.21
N LYS A 182 27.71 -4.79 4.52
CA LYS A 182 27.83 -3.46 3.94
C LYS A 182 28.16 -3.44 2.44
N ASN A 183 28.64 -4.57 1.92
CA ASN A 183 28.98 -4.68 0.49
C ASN A 183 27.77 -5.04 -0.36
N ARG A 184 26.65 -5.39 0.26
CA ARG A 184 25.41 -5.75 -0.42
C ARG A 184 24.39 -4.63 -0.32
N LEU A 185 23.46 -4.59 -1.26
CA LEU A 185 22.26 -3.77 -1.12
C LEU A 185 21.36 -4.42 -0.05
N ASN A 186 21.11 -3.70 1.04
CA ASN A 186 20.35 -4.20 2.20
C ASN A 186 18.92 -3.66 2.17
N LEU A 187 17.97 -4.53 1.92
CA LEU A 187 16.54 -4.22 1.84
C LEU A 187 15.81 -4.83 3.03
N LEU A 188 14.96 -4.05 3.69
CA LEU A 188 14.13 -4.51 4.82
C LEU A 188 12.66 -4.53 4.42
N LEU A 189 12.00 -5.65 4.66
CA LEU A 189 10.54 -5.78 4.59
C LEU A 189 9.97 -5.75 6.00
N ALA A 190 9.02 -4.86 6.22
CA ALA A 190 8.29 -4.74 7.48
C ALA A 190 6.88 -4.21 7.20
N HIS A 191 5.88 -4.64 7.97
CA HIS A 191 4.53 -4.09 7.80
C HIS A 191 4.48 -2.64 8.29
N ILE A 192 4.84 -2.39 9.53
CA ILE A 192 4.73 -1.09 10.19
C ILE A 192 5.97 -0.22 9.91
N PRO A 193 5.82 1.01 9.42
CA PRO A 193 6.95 1.92 9.22
C PRO A 193 7.56 2.37 10.56
N ASN A 194 8.88 2.20 10.71
CA ASN A 194 9.63 2.67 11.87
C ASN A 194 10.98 3.28 11.45
N LYS A 195 10.93 4.53 10.98
CA LYS A 195 12.08 5.32 10.56
C LYS A 195 13.27 5.20 11.52
N LYS A 196 13.02 5.36 12.82
CA LYS A 196 14.08 5.41 13.84
C LYS A 196 14.80 4.06 13.98
N ALA A 197 14.03 2.97 14.06
CA ALA A 197 14.58 1.64 14.22
C ALA A 197 15.36 1.19 12.97
N TYR A 198 14.80 1.43 11.79
CA TYR A 198 15.40 0.99 10.52
C TYR A 198 16.66 1.79 10.16
N LYS A 199 16.63 3.11 10.37
CA LYS A 199 17.82 3.95 10.23
C LYS A 199 18.92 3.55 11.22
N LYS A 200 18.57 3.26 12.48
CA LYS A 200 19.52 2.76 13.49
C LYS A 200 20.11 1.41 13.10
N PHE A 201 19.33 0.54 12.50
CA PHE A 201 19.80 -0.75 12.00
C PHE A 201 20.80 -0.54 10.87
N GLY A 202 20.52 0.35 9.93
CA GLY A 202 21.43 0.76 8.85
C GLY A 202 21.19 0.03 7.53
N VAL A 203 19.95 -0.40 7.25
CA VAL A 203 19.56 -0.86 5.91
C VAL A 203 19.57 0.30 4.92
N ASP A 204 19.76 0.00 3.65
CA ASP A 204 19.75 1.01 2.60
C ASP A 204 18.32 1.47 2.29
N MET A 205 17.37 0.53 2.30
CA MET A 205 15.96 0.84 2.07
C MET A 205 15.03 -0.10 2.83
N ALA A 206 13.93 0.44 3.34
CA ALA A 206 12.82 -0.33 3.92
C ALA A 206 11.55 -0.17 3.08
N PHE A 207 10.74 -1.24 3.04
CA PHE A 207 9.44 -1.31 2.37
C PHE A 207 8.37 -1.62 3.39
N CYS A 208 7.34 -0.78 3.46
CA CYS A 208 6.31 -0.83 4.50
C CYS A 208 4.90 -0.64 3.91
N GLY A 209 3.89 -0.97 4.73
CA GLY A 209 2.47 -0.70 4.52
C GLY A 209 1.85 0.00 5.73
N ASP A 210 0.73 -0.56 6.26
CA ASP A 210 0.04 -0.21 7.50
C ASP A 210 -0.74 1.11 7.50
N THR A 211 -0.16 2.17 6.97
CA THR A 211 -0.68 3.53 7.12
C THR A 211 -1.93 3.82 6.29
N HIS A 212 -2.19 3.00 5.27
CA HIS A 212 -3.22 3.25 4.25
C HIS A 212 -3.17 4.66 3.64
N GLY A 213 -2.00 5.33 3.70
CA GLY A 213 -1.83 6.72 3.30
C GLY A 213 -2.73 7.67 4.09
N GLY A 214 -3.08 7.37 5.35
CA GLY A 214 -4.00 8.16 6.16
C GLY A 214 -5.45 8.20 5.64
N MET A 215 -5.85 7.29 4.75
CA MET A 215 -7.20 7.11 4.15
C MET A 215 -7.72 8.33 3.37
N ILE A 216 -7.79 9.51 3.99
CA ILE A 216 -8.26 10.75 3.38
C ILE A 216 -7.08 11.70 3.22
N GLN A 217 -6.73 11.97 1.96
CA GLN A 217 -5.69 12.91 1.58
C GLN A 217 -6.32 14.16 0.98
N LEU A 218 -5.93 15.33 1.45
CA LEU A 218 -6.32 16.58 0.79
C LEU A 218 -5.15 17.11 -0.04
N PRO A 219 -5.36 17.52 -1.29
CA PRO A 219 -4.32 18.10 -2.11
C PRO A 219 -3.61 19.25 -1.36
N ILE A 220 -2.28 19.24 -1.33
CA ILE A 220 -1.41 20.26 -0.67
C ILE A 220 -1.41 20.17 0.88
N ILE A 221 -2.49 19.66 1.49
CA ILE A 221 -2.66 19.63 2.96
C ILE A 221 -2.20 18.28 3.54
N GLY A 222 -2.11 17.21 2.71
CA GLY A 222 -1.76 15.88 3.18
C GLY A 222 -2.91 15.16 3.90
N PRO A 223 -2.59 14.20 4.79
CA PRO A 223 -3.59 13.39 5.49
C PRO A 223 -4.44 14.24 6.42
N VAL A 224 -5.77 13.95 6.43
CA VAL A 224 -6.70 14.61 7.36
C VAL A 224 -6.51 14.09 8.77
N VAL A 225 -6.25 12.79 8.91
CA VAL A 225 -5.92 12.13 10.18
C VAL A 225 -4.70 11.24 9.94
N PHE A 226 -3.69 11.36 10.79
CA PHE A 226 -2.54 10.47 10.80
C PHE A 226 -2.04 10.32 12.23
N ASP A 227 -1.81 9.08 12.69
CA ASP A 227 -1.37 8.73 14.05
C ASP A 227 -2.18 9.45 15.15
N GLY A 228 -3.50 9.54 14.96
CA GLY A 228 -4.43 10.18 15.90
C GLY A 228 -4.43 11.71 15.88
N GLU A 229 -3.60 12.35 15.05
CA GLU A 229 -3.56 13.80 14.87
C GLU A 229 -4.42 14.26 13.70
N LEU A 230 -5.13 15.37 13.88
CA LEU A 230 -5.87 16.06 12.82
C LEU A 230 -4.97 17.05 12.10
N PHE A 231 -4.91 16.95 10.75
CA PHE A 231 -4.12 17.83 9.88
C PHE A 231 -2.67 18.00 10.36
N PRO A 232 -1.90 16.92 10.51
CA PRO A 232 -0.58 16.97 11.11
C PRO A 232 0.39 17.87 10.32
N GLU A 233 0.31 17.93 9.00
CA GLU A 233 1.14 18.80 8.17
C GLU A 233 0.93 20.29 8.45
N LEU A 234 -0.32 20.72 8.67
CA LEU A 234 -0.61 22.11 9.04
C LEU A 234 -0.07 22.48 10.42
N ARG A 235 0.23 21.49 11.27
CA ARG A 235 0.82 21.71 12.60
C ARG A 235 2.35 21.73 12.59
N GLY A 236 2.98 21.56 11.43
CA GLY A 236 4.43 21.59 11.28
C GLY A 236 5.13 20.27 11.61
N ASN A 237 4.40 19.16 11.68
CA ASN A 237 4.94 17.83 11.98
C ASN A 237 5.33 17.05 10.71
N SER A 238 5.51 17.72 9.57
CA SER A 238 5.75 17.08 8.26
C SER A 238 6.95 16.14 8.22
N GLU A 239 7.98 16.37 9.05
CA GLU A 239 9.14 15.47 9.12
C GLU A 239 8.86 14.13 9.85
N GLU A 240 7.78 14.05 10.61
CA GLU A 240 7.37 12.87 11.38
C GLU A 240 6.30 12.06 10.66
N ILE A 241 5.66 12.63 9.64
CA ILE A 241 4.62 11.97 8.86
C ILE A 241 5.27 11.00 7.88
N THR A 242 4.89 9.73 7.99
CA THR A 242 5.31 8.65 7.08
C THR A 242 4.08 7.97 6.50
N ASP A 243 3.19 8.78 5.91
CA ASP A 243 1.89 8.33 5.45
C ASP A 243 1.95 7.44 4.21
N LYS A 244 2.64 7.87 3.15
CA LYS A 244 2.85 7.08 1.93
C LYS A 244 3.93 7.66 1.01
N GLY A 245 4.46 6.79 0.14
CA GLY A 245 5.44 7.16 -0.89
C GLY A 245 6.87 6.99 -0.42
N LEU A 246 7.78 7.63 -1.13
CA LEU A 246 9.22 7.53 -0.89
C LEU A 246 9.69 8.62 0.08
N PHE A 247 10.29 8.20 1.18
CA PHE A 247 10.96 9.06 2.16
C PHE A 247 12.47 8.87 2.04
N ASP A 248 13.19 9.94 1.72
CA ASP A 248 14.66 9.96 1.60
C ASP A 248 15.28 10.64 2.81
N TYR A 249 16.04 9.89 3.59
CA TYR A 249 16.75 10.37 4.78
C TYR A 249 18.27 10.40 4.60
N GLY A 250 18.73 10.48 3.35
CA GLY A 250 20.14 10.44 2.98
C GLY A 250 20.64 9.02 2.78
N ASP A 251 21.31 8.48 3.77
CA ASP A 251 21.89 7.13 3.81
C ASP A 251 20.86 6.01 4.02
N PHE A 252 19.61 6.34 4.29
CA PHE A 252 18.50 5.41 4.45
C PHE A 252 17.26 5.93 3.71
N LYS A 253 16.58 5.06 3.01
CA LYS A 253 15.31 5.36 2.36
C LYS A 253 14.21 4.44 2.88
N MET A 254 12.97 4.94 2.87
CA MET A 254 11.82 4.15 3.25
C MET A 254 10.69 4.39 2.24
N TYR A 255 10.10 3.34 1.76
CA TYR A 255 8.90 3.39 0.94
C TYR A 255 7.72 2.86 1.74
N VAL A 256 6.65 3.63 1.81
CA VAL A 256 5.41 3.26 2.49
C VAL A 256 4.30 3.21 1.46
N SER A 257 3.69 2.04 1.28
CA SER A 257 2.56 1.85 0.39
C SER A 257 1.28 2.43 1.00
N ALA A 258 0.44 3.05 0.17
CA ALA A 258 -0.92 3.39 0.60
C ALA A 258 -1.86 2.19 0.61
N GLY A 259 -1.38 1.02 0.20
CA GLY A 259 -2.11 -0.23 0.23
C GLY A 259 -3.19 -0.38 -0.84
N LEU A 260 -3.62 -1.61 -1.03
CA LEU A 260 -4.55 -2.02 -2.08
C LEU A 260 -6.01 -2.14 -1.62
N GLY A 261 -6.26 -2.25 -0.32
CA GLY A 261 -7.59 -2.47 0.24
C GLY A 261 -8.17 -1.28 0.98
N ASN A 262 -9.31 -1.53 1.60
CA ASN A 262 -10.02 -0.59 2.44
C ASN A 262 -10.31 -1.25 3.79
N PHE A 263 -9.73 -0.73 4.85
CA PHE A 263 -9.94 -1.22 6.20
C PHE A 263 -9.92 -0.06 7.20
N PRO A 264 -10.80 -0.03 8.20
CA PRO A 264 -11.95 -0.94 8.42
C PRO A 264 -13.16 -0.65 7.51
N VAL A 265 -13.15 0.44 6.76
CA VAL A 265 -14.27 0.88 5.90
C VAL A 265 -13.74 1.52 4.61
N ALA A 266 -14.58 1.49 3.56
CA ALA A 266 -14.28 2.14 2.28
C ALA A 266 -14.42 3.67 2.40
N LEU A 267 -13.37 4.33 2.87
CA LEU A 267 -13.34 5.77 3.16
C LEU A 267 -12.12 6.47 2.54
N ARG A 268 -11.62 5.96 1.41
CA ARG A 268 -10.56 6.66 0.70
C ARG A 268 -11.10 7.88 -0.05
N PHE A 269 -10.36 8.98 0.05
CA PHE A 269 -10.68 10.23 -0.63
C PHE A 269 -9.38 10.93 -1.06
N PHE A 270 -9.17 11.14 -2.36
CA PHE A 270 -7.91 11.54 -2.99
C PHE A 270 -6.71 10.66 -2.60
N ASN A 271 -6.99 9.40 -2.31
CA ASN A 271 -6.00 8.43 -1.86
C ASN A 271 -6.41 7.02 -2.32
N ARG A 272 -6.47 6.84 -3.64
CA ARG A 272 -6.84 5.55 -4.24
C ARG A 272 -5.90 4.44 -3.81
N PRO A 273 -6.40 3.19 -3.71
CA PRO A 273 -5.54 2.01 -3.64
C PRO A 273 -4.41 2.06 -4.67
N GLU A 274 -3.22 1.59 -4.30
CA GLU A 274 -2.07 1.63 -5.20
C GLU A 274 -1.30 0.31 -5.26
N LEU A 275 -0.85 -0.03 -6.47
CA LEU A 275 0.20 -1.00 -6.72
C LEU A 275 1.48 -0.21 -6.95
N ASP A 276 2.48 -0.43 -6.13
CA ASP A 276 3.72 0.33 -6.20
C ASP A 276 4.78 -0.42 -7.02
N ILE A 277 5.45 0.29 -7.90
CA ILE A 277 6.58 -0.21 -8.68
C ILE A 277 7.79 0.66 -8.37
N ILE A 278 8.77 0.08 -7.70
CA ILE A 278 9.97 0.79 -7.28
C ILE A 278 11.15 0.29 -8.11
N THR A 279 11.84 1.21 -8.78
CA THR A 279 13.06 0.91 -9.52
C THR A 279 14.26 1.45 -8.75
N ILE A 280 15.20 0.55 -8.38
CA ILE A 280 16.49 0.94 -7.80
C ILE A 280 17.49 1.00 -8.95
N GLU A 281 18.10 2.18 -9.17
CA GLU A 281 19.03 2.48 -10.27
C GLU A 281 20.43 2.76 -9.74
N PRO A 282 21.47 2.59 -10.57
CA PRO A 282 22.86 2.99 -10.30
C PRO A 282 23.02 4.47 -9.97
#